data_0a77d23a0d78fde6d0025f815006fe20
#
_entry.id   0a77d23a0d78fde6d0025f815006fe20
#
_cell.length_a   1.000
_cell.length_b   1.000
_cell.length_c   1.000
_cell.angle_alpha   90.00
_cell.angle_beta   90.00
_cell.angle_gamma   90.00
#
_symmetry.space_group_name_H-M   'P 1'
#
loop_
_entity.id
_entity.type
_entity.pdbx_description
1 polymer ?
#
loop_
_entity_poly.entity_id
_entity_poly.type
_entity_poly.pdbx_seq_one_letter_code
_entity_poly.pdbx_strand_id
1 'polypeptide(L)'
;MKILILGTVPNDVLNFRADLIKDIIKKDYEVIASSSPLDSSSTIHMNKLGIAFEPIFLKRHGLSLTGDIRTLIELLKVFKKQKPHLALAHGIKLVIWGGIAARVSKVPFFALITGLGFAFQGKSLKRKLLTKLVSFLYRIALKNSKAVIFQNKDNRDLFID
;
A
#
# COMPACT_ATOMS: atom_id res chain seq x y z
N MET A 1 -8.36 18.42 -2.41
CA MET A 1 -7.06 17.70 -2.30
C MET A 1 -7.30 16.26 -2.70
N LYS A 2 -6.39 15.63 -3.46
CA LYS A 2 -6.52 14.26 -3.99
C LYS A 2 -5.66 13.30 -3.19
N ILE A 3 -6.25 12.23 -2.68
CA ILE A 3 -5.61 11.21 -1.83
C ILE A 3 -5.63 9.86 -2.54
N LEU A 4 -4.45 9.24 -2.70
CA LEU A 4 -4.30 7.90 -3.27
C LEU A 4 -4.19 6.87 -2.15
N ILE A 5 -5.12 5.91 -2.10
CA ILE A 5 -5.12 4.80 -1.16
C ILE A 5 -4.71 3.52 -1.90
N LEU A 6 -3.60 2.91 -1.46
CA LEU A 6 -3.05 1.69 -2.02
C LEU A 6 -3.37 0.51 -1.10
N GLY A 7 -4.18 -0.42 -1.59
CA GLY A 7 -4.58 -1.64 -0.88
C GLY A 7 -4.27 -2.91 -1.66
N THR A 8 -4.09 -4.03 -0.98
CA THR A 8 -3.69 -5.29 -1.62
C THR A 8 -4.79 -5.86 -2.51
N VAL A 9 -6.01 -5.81 -2.07
CA VAL A 9 -7.21 -6.21 -2.82
C VAL A 9 -8.32 -5.18 -2.61
N PRO A 10 -9.29 -5.13 -3.54
CA PRO A 10 -10.41 -4.20 -3.42
C PRO A 10 -11.14 -4.27 -2.08
N ASN A 11 -11.40 -5.49 -1.59
CA ASN A 11 -12.08 -5.71 -0.31
C ASN A 11 -11.31 -5.18 0.90
N ASP A 12 -9.97 -5.13 0.86
CA ASP A 12 -9.17 -4.53 1.93
C ASP A 12 -9.46 -3.02 2.03
N VAL A 13 -9.61 -2.36 0.88
CA VAL A 13 -9.94 -0.94 0.81
C VAL A 13 -11.38 -0.70 1.23
N LEU A 14 -12.32 -1.50 0.71
CA LEU A 14 -13.76 -1.34 0.93
C LEU A 14 -14.21 -1.71 2.35
N ASN A 15 -13.68 -2.79 2.93
CA ASN A 15 -14.15 -3.28 4.22
C ASN A 15 -13.39 -2.67 5.39
N PHE A 16 -12.07 -2.52 5.27
CA PHE A 16 -11.23 -2.06 6.39
C PHE A 16 -10.93 -0.56 6.37
N ARG A 17 -11.22 0.12 5.26
CA ARG A 17 -10.93 1.55 5.11
C ARG A 17 -12.15 2.38 4.71
N ALA A 18 -13.32 1.75 4.61
CA ALA A 18 -14.55 2.44 4.22
C ALA A 18 -14.85 3.68 5.06
N ASP A 19 -14.75 3.56 6.38
CA ASP A 19 -15.07 4.68 7.26
C ASP A 19 -14.02 5.79 7.19
N LEU A 20 -12.74 5.45 7.12
CA LEU A 20 -11.68 6.42 6.85
C LEU A 20 -11.93 7.15 5.52
N ILE A 21 -12.29 6.41 4.47
CA ILE A 21 -12.57 6.97 3.14
C ILE A 21 -13.78 7.90 3.19
N LYS A 22 -14.87 7.48 3.83
CA LYS A 22 -16.06 8.32 4.02
C LYS A 22 -15.72 9.62 4.74
N ASP A 23 -14.91 9.56 5.80
CA ASP A 23 -14.52 10.75 6.56
C ASP A 23 -13.59 11.69 5.76
N ILE A 24 -12.76 11.12 4.88
CA ILE A 24 -11.95 11.89 3.94
C ILE A 24 -12.86 12.60 2.91
N ILE A 25 -13.85 11.90 2.36
CA ILE A 25 -14.80 12.45 1.38
C ILE A 25 -15.68 13.54 2.03
N LYS A 26 -16.15 13.34 3.28
CA LYS A 26 -16.89 14.37 4.02
C LYS A 26 -16.12 15.68 4.22
N LYS A 27 -14.81 15.65 4.10
CA LYS A 27 -13.92 16.83 4.17
C LYS A 27 -13.59 17.40 2.79
N ASP A 28 -14.40 17.08 1.77
CA ASP A 28 -14.24 17.52 0.38
C ASP A 28 -12.90 17.13 -0.27
N TYR A 29 -12.33 15.98 0.15
CA TYR A 29 -11.16 15.42 -0.49
C TYR A 29 -11.56 14.34 -1.51
N GLU A 30 -10.91 14.37 -2.66
CA GLU A 30 -11.03 13.34 -3.69
C GLU A 30 -10.22 12.10 -3.28
N VAL A 31 -10.86 10.93 -3.32
CA VAL A 31 -10.21 9.66 -3.03
C VAL A 31 -10.06 8.84 -4.30
N ILE A 32 -8.85 8.33 -4.52
CA ILE A 32 -8.55 7.34 -5.54
C ILE A 32 -8.06 6.08 -4.83
N ALA A 33 -8.66 4.95 -5.13
CA ALA A 33 -8.19 3.65 -4.67
C ALA A 33 -7.39 2.95 -5.77
N SER A 34 -6.34 2.23 -5.38
CA SER A 34 -5.59 1.37 -6.30
C SER A 34 -5.25 0.04 -5.62
N SER A 35 -5.56 -1.04 -6.29
CA SER A 35 -5.29 -2.42 -5.84
C SER A 35 -5.22 -3.37 -7.03
N SER A 36 -5.17 -4.70 -6.77
CA SER A 36 -5.46 -5.69 -7.81
C SER A 36 -6.82 -5.42 -8.46
N PRO A 37 -7.08 -5.91 -9.68
CA PRO A 37 -8.32 -5.65 -10.41
C PRO A 37 -9.58 -5.94 -9.60
N LEU A 38 -10.63 -5.12 -9.84
CA LEU A 38 -11.95 -5.27 -9.24
C LEU A 38 -12.69 -6.48 -9.79
N ASP A 39 -13.48 -7.12 -8.95
CA ASP A 39 -14.62 -7.92 -9.38
C ASP A 39 -15.88 -7.04 -9.53
N SER A 40 -16.96 -7.63 -10.06
CA SER A 40 -18.21 -6.88 -10.32
C SER A 40 -18.82 -6.30 -9.03
N SER A 41 -18.75 -7.01 -7.91
CA SER A 41 -19.30 -6.56 -6.63
C SER A 41 -18.52 -5.40 -6.04
N SER A 42 -17.20 -5.46 -6.10
CA SER A 42 -16.30 -4.39 -5.66
C SER A 42 -16.46 -3.14 -6.53
N THR A 43 -16.66 -3.31 -7.84
CA THR A 43 -16.92 -2.19 -8.77
C THR A 43 -18.17 -1.41 -8.36
N ILE A 44 -19.27 -2.11 -8.10
CA ILE A 44 -20.53 -1.48 -7.67
C ILE A 44 -20.33 -0.72 -6.35
N HIS A 45 -19.59 -1.31 -5.41
CA HIS A 45 -19.36 -0.69 -4.11
C HIS A 45 -18.46 0.57 -4.21
N MET A 46 -17.40 0.51 -5.01
CA MET A 46 -16.53 1.68 -5.28
C MET A 46 -17.34 2.84 -5.89
N ASN A 47 -18.18 2.54 -6.88
CA ASN A 47 -19.04 3.53 -7.51
C ASN A 47 -20.04 4.17 -6.53
N LYS A 48 -20.65 3.37 -5.64
CA LYS A 48 -21.56 3.89 -4.59
C LYS A 48 -20.86 4.83 -3.61
N LEU A 49 -19.58 4.64 -3.36
CA LEU A 49 -18.77 5.51 -2.49
C LEU A 49 -18.20 6.73 -3.24
N GLY A 50 -18.39 6.84 -4.55
CA GLY A 50 -17.82 7.92 -5.36
C GLY A 50 -16.29 7.87 -5.46
N ILE A 51 -15.69 6.67 -5.34
CA ILE A 51 -14.25 6.47 -5.33
C ILE A 51 -13.77 6.13 -6.75
N ALA A 52 -12.84 6.92 -7.28
CA ALA A 52 -12.15 6.55 -8.51
C ALA A 52 -11.20 5.36 -8.26
N PHE A 53 -11.11 4.45 -9.22
CA PHE A 53 -10.29 3.25 -9.07
C PHE A 53 -9.27 3.10 -10.21
N GLU A 54 -8.04 2.79 -9.86
CA GLU A 54 -6.94 2.49 -10.79
C GLU A 54 -6.40 1.08 -10.53
N PRO A 55 -6.68 0.11 -11.38
CA PRO A 55 -6.15 -1.24 -11.22
C PRO A 55 -4.64 -1.28 -11.46
N ILE A 56 -3.94 -2.11 -10.66
CA ILE A 56 -2.53 -2.41 -10.85
C ILE A 56 -2.29 -3.91 -10.83
N PHE A 57 -1.26 -4.34 -11.53
CA PHE A 57 -0.77 -5.71 -11.38
C PHE A 57 -0.16 -5.89 -9.99
N LEU A 58 -0.65 -6.88 -9.25
CA LEU A 58 -0.12 -7.23 -7.93
C LEU A 58 -0.12 -8.75 -7.73
N LYS A 59 1.07 -9.34 -7.63
CA LYS A 59 1.21 -10.73 -7.20
C LYS A 59 1.23 -10.76 -5.66
N ARG A 60 0.12 -11.20 -5.06
CA ARG A 60 -0.10 -11.12 -3.60
C ARG A 60 0.92 -11.88 -2.77
N HIS A 61 1.29 -13.08 -3.19
CA HIS A 61 2.11 -14.00 -2.42
C HIS A 61 3.47 -14.25 -3.06
N GLY A 62 4.46 -14.49 -2.22
CA GLY A 62 5.81 -14.81 -2.63
C GLY A 62 6.61 -13.63 -3.19
N LEU A 63 7.92 -13.84 -3.34
CA LEU A 63 8.82 -12.95 -4.05
C LEU A 63 8.73 -13.24 -5.55
N SER A 64 8.60 -12.21 -6.34
CA SER A 64 8.61 -12.31 -7.80
C SER A 64 9.23 -11.05 -8.37
N LEU A 65 10.54 -11.09 -8.62
CA LEU A 65 11.29 -9.93 -9.11
C LEU A 65 10.60 -9.25 -10.30
N THR A 66 10.23 -10.03 -11.30
CA THR A 66 9.55 -9.50 -12.50
C THR A 66 8.16 -8.94 -12.18
N GLY A 67 7.38 -9.63 -11.33
CA GLY A 67 6.07 -9.17 -10.90
C GLY A 67 6.16 -7.92 -10.02
N ASP A 68 7.14 -7.84 -9.15
CA ASP A 68 7.34 -6.72 -8.26
C ASP A 68 7.83 -5.47 -9.02
N ILE A 69 8.71 -5.64 -10.02
CA ILE A 69 9.11 -4.56 -10.94
C ILE A 69 7.88 -4.07 -11.75
N ARG A 70 7.06 -4.98 -12.25
CA ARG A 70 5.83 -4.61 -12.96
C ARG A 70 4.89 -3.81 -12.05
N THR A 71 4.69 -4.25 -10.81
CA THR A 71 3.91 -3.51 -9.81
C THR A 71 4.44 -2.09 -9.62
N LEU A 72 5.75 -1.93 -9.47
CA LEU A 72 6.38 -0.61 -9.33
C LEU A 72 6.14 0.28 -10.56
N ILE A 73 6.31 -0.26 -11.77
CA ILE A 73 6.09 0.49 -13.02
C ILE A 73 4.63 0.95 -13.12
N GLU A 74 3.67 0.06 -12.81
CA GLU A 74 2.25 0.41 -12.85
C GLU A 74 1.89 1.46 -11.78
N LEU A 75 2.45 1.35 -10.57
CA LEU A 75 2.30 2.39 -9.55
C LEU A 75 2.84 3.75 -10.02
N LEU A 76 4.03 3.79 -10.63
CA LEU A 76 4.58 5.04 -11.18
C LEU A 76 3.66 5.65 -12.24
N LYS A 77 3.02 4.82 -13.09
CA LYS A 77 2.01 5.29 -14.06
C LYS A 77 0.78 5.88 -13.35
N VAL A 78 0.29 5.22 -12.28
CA VAL A 78 -0.82 5.74 -11.46
C VAL A 78 -0.47 7.08 -10.84
N PHE A 79 0.71 7.21 -10.20
CA PHE A 79 1.16 8.48 -9.63
C PHE A 79 1.28 9.59 -10.68
N LYS A 80 1.83 9.28 -11.86
CA LYS A 80 1.96 10.24 -12.97
C LYS A 80 0.60 10.68 -13.52
N LYS A 81 -0.35 9.73 -13.67
CA LYS A 81 -1.70 9.97 -14.21
C LYS A 81 -2.53 10.77 -13.21
N GLN A 82 -2.57 10.33 -11.96
CA GLN A 82 -3.48 10.85 -10.97
C GLN A 82 -2.96 12.08 -10.22
N LYS A 83 -1.64 12.27 -10.16
CA LYS A 83 -0.96 13.38 -9.48
C LYS A 83 -1.52 13.61 -8.07
N PRO A 84 -1.54 12.58 -7.19
CA PRO A 84 -2.12 12.71 -5.86
C PRO A 84 -1.29 13.69 -5.01
N HIS A 85 -1.95 14.37 -4.09
CA HIS A 85 -1.30 15.28 -3.13
C HIS A 85 -0.68 14.52 -1.96
N LEU A 86 -1.20 13.32 -1.66
CA LEU A 86 -0.62 12.36 -0.73
C LEU A 86 -1.03 10.93 -1.10
N ALA A 87 -0.25 9.96 -0.62
CA ALA A 87 -0.56 8.55 -0.74
C ALA A 87 -0.50 7.85 0.61
N LEU A 88 -1.47 6.97 0.87
CA LEU A 88 -1.52 6.06 2.00
C LEU A 88 -1.50 4.63 1.48
N ALA A 89 -0.56 3.82 1.96
CA ALA A 89 -0.47 2.41 1.57
C ALA A 89 -0.61 1.47 2.76
N HIS A 90 -1.27 0.33 2.55
CA HIS A 90 -1.27 -0.78 3.48
C HIS A 90 -0.98 -2.11 2.76
N GLY A 91 -0.49 -3.10 3.53
CA GLY A 91 0.01 -4.35 2.99
C GLY A 91 1.46 -4.25 2.52
N ILE A 92 2.25 -5.28 2.84
CA ILE A 92 3.73 -5.27 2.74
C ILE A 92 4.21 -4.78 1.37
N LYS A 93 3.73 -5.37 0.29
CA LYS A 93 4.19 -5.03 -1.07
C LYS A 93 3.84 -3.60 -1.46
N LEU A 94 2.66 -3.12 -1.09
CA LEU A 94 2.24 -1.77 -1.45
C LEU A 94 2.88 -0.70 -0.57
N VAL A 95 3.18 -1.01 0.68
CA VAL A 95 4.01 -0.13 1.51
C VAL A 95 5.41 -0.01 0.90
N ILE A 96 6.01 -1.11 0.46
CA ILE A 96 7.35 -1.10 -0.16
C ILE A 96 7.32 -0.39 -1.52
N TRP A 97 6.58 -0.92 -2.48
CA TRP A 97 6.61 -0.42 -3.86
C TRP A 97 5.89 0.92 -4.01
N GLY A 98 4.82 1.14 -3.24
CA GLY A 98 4.12 2.41 -3.15
C GLY A 98 4.98 3.52 -2.52
N GLY A 99 5.73 3.20 -1.46
CA GLY A 99 6.66 4.14 -0.84
C GLY A 99 7.80 4.55 -1.79
N ILE A 100 8.35 3.58 -2.55
CA ILE A 100 9.35 3.87 -3.58
C ILE A 100 8.75 4.73 -4.70
N ALA A 101 7.57 4.36 -5.20
CA ALA A 101 6.88 5.12 -6.25
C ALA A 101 6.52 6.54 -5.79
N ALA A 102 6.02 6.72 -4.57
CA ALA A 102 5.71 8.01 -3.99
C ALA A 102 6.96 8.91 -3.88
N ARG A 103 8.09 8.33 -3.44
CA ARG A 103 9.37 9.06 -3.36
C ARG A 103 9.85 9.52 -4.73
N VAL A 104 9.82 8.65 -5.74
CA VAL A 104 10.20 9.00 -7.14
C VAL A 104 9.27 10.09 -7.68
N SER A 105 7.98 10.03 -7.35
CA SER A 105 6.96 11.00 -7.77
C SER A 105 6.93 12.26 -6.89
N LYS A 106 7.75 12.33 -5.83
CA LYS A 106 7.80 13.44 -4.86
C LYS A 106 6.46 13.68 -4.15
N VAL A 107 5.68 12.63 -3.93
CA VAL A 107 4.38 12.66 -3.25
C VAL A 107 4.56 12.31 -1.78
N PRO A 108 4.01 13.07 -0.82
CA PRO A 108 3.97 12.70 0.59
C PRO A 108 3.37 11.31 0.79
N PHE A 109 4.05 10.49 1.58
CA PHE A 109 3.69 9.08 1.76
C PHE A 109 3.45 8.74 3.23
N PHE A 110 2.38 8.00 3.47
CA PHE A 110 2.00 7.44 4.76
C PHE A 110 1.92 5.92 4.63
N ALA A 111 2.53 5.21 5.55
CA ALA A 111 2.49 3.75 5.59
C ALA A 111 1.64 3.27 6.76
N LEU A 112 0.71 2.36 6.50
CA LEU A 112 -0.06 1.67 7.52
C LEU A 112 0.37 0.21 7.59
N ILE A 113 1.06 -0.15 8.67
CA ILE A 113 1.53 -1.50 8.94
C ILE A 113 0.42 -2.27 9.66
N THR A 114 -0.28 -3.10 8.92
CA THR A 114 -1.38 -3.94 9.43
C THR A 114 -0.88 -5.30 9.95
N GLY A 115 0.35 -5.65 9.61
CA GLY A 115 1.04 -6.87 10.03
C GLY A 115 2.35 -7.02 9.28
N LEU A 116 3.31 -7.68 9.89
CA LEU A 116 4.64 -7.90 9.29
C LEU A 116 4.68 -9.14 8.39
N GLY A 117 3.61 -9.95 8.44
CA GLY A 117 3.41 -11.10 7.58
C GLY A 117 4.43 -12.22 7.77
N PHE A 118 4.41 -13.13 6.81
CA PHE A 118 5.19 -14.37 6.81
C PHE A 118 6.72 -14.16 6.82
N ALA A 119 7.20 -13.03 6.32
CA ALA A 119 8.63 -12.75 6.24
C ALA A 119 9.29 -12.66 7.63
N PHE A 120 8.54 -12.25 8.64
CA PHE A 120 9.03 -12.09 10.02
C PHE A 120 8.72 -13.29 10.92
N GLN A 121 8.12 -14.36 10.38
CA GLN A 121 7.75 -15.55 11.14
C GLN A 121 8.68 -16.72 10.81
N GLY A 122 9.40 -17.25 11.82
CA GLY A 122 10.17 -18.47 11.75
C GLY A 122 11.69 -18.32 11.77
N LYS A 123 12.37 -19.41 12.17
CA LYS A 123 13.81 -19.44 12.54
C LYS A 123 14.73 -19.99 11.44
N SER A 124 14.24 -20.42 10.27
CA SER A 124 15.09 -21.01 9.22
C SER A 124 16.02 -19.98 8.58
N LEU A 125 17.17 -20.42 8.08
CA LEU A 125 18.15 -19.55 7.39
C LEU A 125 17.53 -18.83 6.18
N LYS A 126 16.71 -19.54 5.40
CA LYS A 126 15.99 -18.94 4.26
C LYS A 126 15.05 -17.79 4.70
N ARG A 127 14.40 -17.95 5.86
CA ARG A 127 13.53 -16.90 6.41
C ARG A 127 14.31 -15.71 6.95
N LYS A 128 15.43 -15.96 7.63
CA LYS A 128 16.30 -14.86 8.08
C LYS A 128 16.79 -14.01 6.91
N LEU A 129 17.16 -14.66 5.79
CA LEU A 129 17.55 -13.93 4.58
C LEU A 129 16.38 -13.14 3.99
N LEU A 130 15.18 -13.73 3.94
CA LEU A 130 13.95 -13.06 3.51
C LEU A 130 13.63 -11.86 4.39
N THR A 131 13.68 -12.01 5.71
CA THR A 131 13.48 -10.91 6.67
C THR A 131 14.45 -9.77 6.40
N LYS A 132 15.75 -10.07 6.26
CA LYS A 132 16.77 -9.04 5.96
C LYS A 132 16.47 -8.29 4.65
N LEU A 133 16.08 -9.01 3.60
CA LEU A 133 15.72 -8.41 2.32
C LEU A 133 14.48 -7.49 2.46
N VAL A 134 13.43 -8.00 3.11
CA VAL A 134 12.18 -7.22 3.31
C VAL A 134 12.44 -6.01 4.20
N SER A 135 13.21 -6.15 5.29
CA SER A 135 13.60 -5.03 6.15
C SER A 135 14.40 -3.97 5.39
N PHE A 136 15.32 -4.40 4.52
CA PHE A 136 16.07 -3.48 3.65
C PHE A 136 15.15 -2.72 2.69
N LEU A 137 14.20 -3.41 2.07
CA LEU A 137 13.21 -2.79 1.17
C LEU A 137 12.30 -1.81 1.92
N TYR A 138 11.85 -2.15 3.13
CA TYR A 138 11.11 -1.23 3.99
C TYR A 138 11.93 0.03 4.31
N ARG A 139 13.20 -0.14 4.67
CA ARG A 139 14.09 1.00 4.98
C ARG A 139 14.21 1.96 3.79
N ILE A 140 14.35 1.43 2.57
CA ILE A 140 14.35 2.25 1.35
C ILE A 140 13.00 2.95 1.13
N ALA A 141 11.91 2.21 1.25
CA ALA A 141 10.56 2.70 0.98
C ALA A 141 10.13 3.79 1.96
N LEU A 142 10.47 3.62 3.24
CA LEU A 142 10.00 4.47 4.33
C LEU A 142 10.94 5.63 4.67
N LYS A 143 12.12 5.71 4.05
CA LYS A 143 13.13 6.73 4.34
C LYS A 143 12.58 8.17 4.33
N ASN A 144 11.62 8.45 3.44
CA ASN A 144 11.02 9.77 3.26
C ASN A 144 9.51 9.75 3.56
N SER A 145 8.99 8.73 4.26
CA SER A 145 7.60 8.70 4.67
C SER A 145 7.32 9.80 5.70
N LYS A 146 6.13 10.38 5.64
CA LYS A 146 5.68 11.39 6.61
C LYS A 146 5.32 10.77 7.95
N ALA A 147 4.73 9.55 7.91
CA ALA A 147 4.47 8.75 9.09
C ALA A 147 4.39 7.26 8.74
N VAL A 148 4.72 6.44 9.74
CA VAL A 148 4.48 4.99 9.74
C VAL A 148 3.53 4.70 10.90
N ILE A 149 2.35 4.18 10.57
CA ILE A 149 1.26 3.93 11.51
C ILE A 149 1.18 2.42 11.75
N PHE A 150 1.16 2.00 12.99
CA PHE A 150 1.02 0.60 13.38
C PHE A 150 -0.35 0.35 14.01
N GLN A 151 -1.00 -0.76 13.66
CA GLN A 151 -2.29 -1.13 14.25
C GLN A 151 -2.17 -1.73 15.65
N ASN A 152 -1.00 -2.28 16.01
CA ASN A 152 -0.73 -2.81 17.34
C ASN A 152 0.74 -2.60 17.74
N LYS A 153 0.97 -2.69 19.05
CA LYS A 153 2.30 -2.48 19.66
C LYS A 153 3.30 -3.58 19.25
N ASP A 154 2.86 -4.83 19.20
CA ASP A 154 3.72 -5.98 18.91
C ASP A 154 4.36 -5.86 17.51
N ASN A 155 3.57 -5.47 16.51
CA ASN A 155 4.09 -5.22 15.17
C ASN A 155 5.05 -4.02 15.13
N ARG A 156 4.77 -2.97 15.91
CA ARG A 156 5.66 -1.81 16.02
C ARG A 156 6.99 -2.21 16.62
N ASP A 157 6.98 -2.89 17.76
CA ASP A 157 8.17 -3.23 18.51
C ASP A 157 9.06 -4.19 17.69
N LEU A 158 8.45 -5.22 17.06
CA LEU A 158 9.17 -6.12 16.14
C LEU A 158 9.70 -5.44 14.87
N PHE A 159 9.13 -4.30 14.48
CA PHE A 159 9.57 -3.57 13.28
C PHE A 159 10.74 -2.61 13.58
N ILE A 160 10.82 -2.11 14.82
CA ILE A 160 11.86 -1.15 15.26
C ILE A 160 13.15 -1.88 15.65
N ASP A 161 13.05 -3.10 16.22
CA ASP A 161 14.18 -3.97 16.58
C ASP A 161 14.92 -4.50 15.33
#